data_bd2e56b87a6799ebd77dd438e71a41ac
#
_entry.id   bd2e56b87a6799ebd77dd438e71a41ac
#
_cell.length_a   1.000
_cell.length_b   1.000
_cell.length_c   1.000
_cell.angle_alpha   90.00
_cell.angle_beta   90.00
_cell.angle_gamma   90.00
#
_symmetry.space_group_name_H-M   'P 1'
#
loop_
_entity.id
_entity.type
_entity.pdbx_description
1 polymer ?
#
loop_
_entity_poly.entity_id
_entity_poly.type
_entity_poly.pdbx_seq_one_letter_code
_entity_poly.pdbx_strand_id
1 'polypeptide(L)'
;MKAAVVTDFGKPLEIQDLPVPAPGPGQVLVKMEASGLCHTDIHAAHGDWPIKPQPPFIPGHEGIGTVQAVGAGVPAALAGKRVAIPWLGSSCGTCRYCVSGWETLCESQVNSGYSVDGCYAEYALANAGAVVQVPEGVSSFDAAPLTCAGVTTYKAIKVAKVVPAERVAVFGIGGLGHLALQYARLVGGLVTAVDVEPDKLGLAHRLGADQTVNARTHDPVEEIKKAGGADVAVVLAAAPKAFEQAYRSLNRGGRLVMVALPADNAAINVPIFETVLGGISVIGSIVGTRQDLAEVFALHAAGRTRVIAETRRLDEVNDSFDEVLGGRAEARLVFEF
;
A
#
# COMPACT_ATOMS: atom_id res chain seq x y z
N MET A 1 -1.75 -17.90 21.08
CA MET A 1 -1.26 -16.66 20.47
C MET A 1 -2.29 -15.56 20.61
N LYS A 2 -1.86 -14.35 20.89
CA LYS A 2 -2.76 -13.20 20.86
C LYS A 2 -3.03 -12.77 19.42
N ALA A 3 -4.28 -12.41 19.12
CA ALA A 3 -4.71 -11.90 17.82
C ALA A 3 -5.81 -10.84 18.00
N ALA A 4 -5.81 -9.84 17.10
CA ALA A 4 -6.92 -8.89 16.97
C ALA A 4 -7.91 -9.44 15.93
N VAL A 5 -9.14 -9.71 16.34
CA VAL A 5 -10.15 -10.43 15.57
C VAL A 5 -11.32 -9.51 15.24
N VAL A 6 -11.70 -9.45 13.98
CA VAL A 6 -12.98 -8.88 13.55
C VAL A 6 -14.05 -9.94 13.76
N THR A 7 -14.88 -9.77 14.78
CA THR A 7 -15.98 -10.71 15.10
C THR A 7 -17.27 -10.35 14.37
N ASP A 8 -17.44 -9.08 14.03
CA ASP A 8 -18.59 -8.55 13.29
C ASP A 8 -18.20 -7.22 12.62
N PHE A 9 -18.80 -6.88 11.49
CA PHE A 9 -18.48 -5.63 10.79
C PHE A 9 -18.87 -4.38 11.58
N GLY A 10 -17.99 -3.38 11.56
CA GLY A 10 -18.17 -2.10 12.19
C GLY A 10 -18.10 -2.12 13.72
N LYS A 11 -17.76 -3.28 14.33
CA LYS A 11 -17.48 -3.37 15.76
C LYS A 11 -15.99 -3.21 16.03
N PRO A 12 -15.60 -2.78 17.24
CA PRO A 12 -14.20 -2.84 17.67
C PRO A 12 -13.63 -4.25 17.53
N LEU A 13 -12.38 -4.36 17.12
CA LEU A 13 -11.66 -5.63 17.09
C LEU A 13 -11.48 -6.16 18.52
N GLU A 14 -11.61 -7.47 18.69
CA GLU A 14 -11.42 -8.15 19.96
C GLU A 14 -10.02 -8.76 20.03
N ILE A 15 -9.29 -8.49 21.12
CA ILE A 15 -8.04 -9.20 21.39
C ILE A 15 -8.37 -10.55 22.00
N GLN A 16 -8.07 -11.62 21.26
CA GLN A 16 -8.38 -13.01 21.66
C GLN A 16 -7.11 -13.85 21.79
N ASP A 17 -7.16 -14.82 22.69
CA ASP A 17 -6.16 -15.88 22.79
C ASP A 17 -6.58 -17.09 21.97
N LEU A 18 -5.91 -17.30 20.84
CA LEU A 18 -6.19 -18.37 19.88
C LEU A 18 -5.08 -19.44 19.91
N PRO A 19 -5.35 -20.69 19.52
CA PRO A 19 -4.29 -21.68 19.33
C PRO A 19 -3.35 -21.22 18.19
N VAL A 20 -2.04 -21.54 18.33
CA VAL A 20 -1.10 -21.32 17.22
C VAL A 20 -1.42 -22.31 16.09
N PRO A 21 -1.69 -21.87 14.86
CA PRO A 21 -2.05 -22.76 13.78
C PRO A 21 -0.84 -23.57 13.29
N ALA A 22 -1.10 -24.75 12.71
CA ALA A 22 -0.06 -25.55 12.06
C ALA A 22 -0.04 -25.30 10.53
N PRO A 23 1.13 -25.19 9.88
CA PRO A 23 1.19 -24.95 8.45
C PRO A 23 0.78 -26.20 7.66
N GLY A 24 -0.18 -26.05 6.77
CA GLY A 24 -0.59 -27.06 5.79
C GLY A 24 0.38 -27.17 4.60
N PRO A 25 0.10 -28.04 3.62
CA PRO A 25 0.93 -28.18 2.42
C PRO A 25 1.11 -26.83 1.69
N GLY A 26 2.37 -26.49 1.33
CA GLY A 26 2.71 -25.23 0.66
C GLY A 26 2.69 -23.99 1.56
N GLN A 27 2.38 -24.13 2.85
CA GLN A 27 2.33 -23.01 3.80
C GLN A 27 3.56 -22.95 4.71
N VAL A 28 3.78 -21.78 5.25
CA VAL A 28 4.73 -21.51 6.36
C VAL A 28 3.99 -20.92 7.54
N LEU A 29 4.44 -21.24 8.75
CA LEU A 29 4.07 -20.54 9.97
C LEU A 29 5.13 -19.46 10.25
N VAL A 30 4.69 -18.22 10.32
CA VAL A 30 5.56 -17.06 10.59
C VAL A 30 5.28 -16.54 11.99
N LYS A 31 6.32 -16.44 12.82
CA LYS A 31 6.27 -15.69 14.07
C LYS A 31 6.43 -14.21 13.73
N MET A 32 5.42 -13.43 14.03
CA MET A 32 5.38 -12.01 13.67
C MET A 32 6.35 -11.20 14.52
N GLU A 33 6.94 -10.19 13.90
CA GLU A 33 7.83 -9.20 14.51
C GLU A 33 7.20 -7.81 14.40
N ALA A 34 6.54 -7.54 13.25
CA ALA A 34 5.83 -6.30 13.01
C ALA A 34 4.68 -6.50 12.00
N SER A 35 3.66 -5.66 12.09
CA SER A 35 2.60 -5.56 11.09
C SER A 35 2.16 -4.10 10.92
N GLY A 36 2.22 -3.58 9.69
CA GLY A 36 1.73 -2.23 9.39
C GLY A 36 0.20 -2.15 9.41
N LEU A 37 -0.32 -0.95 9.67
CA LEU A 37 -1.74 -0.64 9.60
C LEU A 37 -2.04 0.09 8.29
N CYS A 38 -2.93 -0.47 7.48
CA CYS A 38 -3.41 0.10 6.23
C CYS A 38 -4.91 0.45 6.30
N HIS A 39 -5.34 1.46 5.56
CA HIS A 39 -6.78 1.76 5.40
C HIS A 39 -7.60 0.57 4.90
N THR A 40 -6.98 -0.32 4.13
CA THR A 40 -7.59 -1.58 3.67
C THR A 40 -8.01 -2.47 4.83
N ASP A 41 -7.25 -2.51 5.93
CA ASP A 41 -7.60 -3.31 7.12
C ASP A 41 -8.84 -2.73 7.82
N ILE A 42 -8.97 -1.41 7.81
CA ILE A 42 -10.16 -0.70 8.33
C ILE A 42 -11.37 -0.99 7.45
N HIS A 43 -11.24 -0.88 6.11
CA HIS A 43 -12.30 -1.23 5.17
C HIS A 43 -12.73 -2.70 5.29
N ALA A 44 -11.77 -3.61 5.53
CA ALA A 44 -12.07 -5.01 5.80
C ALA A 44 -12.89 -5.19 7.08
N ALA A 45 -12.49 -4.53 8.18
CA ALA A 45 -13.18 -4.58 9.47
C ALA A 45 -14.59 -3.95 9.43
N HIS A 46 -14.79 -2.95 8.59
CA HIS A 46 -16.10 -2.31 8.41
C HIS A 46 -16.98 -2.98 7.35
N GLY A 47 -16.41 -3.79 6.46
CA GLY A 47 -17.13 -4.42 5.35
C GLY A 47 -17.59 -3.41 4.29
N ASP A 48 -16.77 -2.38 4.02
CA ASP A 48 -17.12 -1.24 3.16
C ASP A 48 -17.17 -1.59 1.66
N TRP A 49 -16.46 -2.63 1.23
CA TRP A 49 -16.36 -2.96 -0.18
C TRP A 49 -17.38 -3.99 -0.65
N PRO A 50 -17.70 -4.05 -1.96
CA PRO A 50 -18.68 -5.00 -2.49
C PRO A 50 -18.32 -6.47 -2.28
N ILE A 51 -17.03 -6.80 -2.32
CA ILE A 51 -16.52 -8.13 -1.95
C ILE A 51 -16.03 -8.01 -0.52
N LYS A 52 -16.63 -8.76 0.40
CA LYS A 52 -16.37 -8.66 1.84
C LYS A 52 -15.62 -9.89 2.35
N PRO A 53 -14.73 -9.74 3.35
CA PRO A 53 -14.24 -10.88 4.12
C PRO A 53 -15.40 -11.52 4.90
N GLN A 54 -15.16 -12.66 5.51
CA GLN A 54 -16.19 -13.37 6.30
C GLN A 54 -15.76 -13.38 7.78
N PRO A 55 -16.43 -12.63 8.65
CA PRO A 55 -16.18 -12.72 10.09
C PRO A 55 -16.54 -14.11 10.66
N PRO A 56 -15.78 -14.60 11.72
CA PRO A 56 -14.63 -13.95 12.30
C PRO A 56 -13.38 -14.12 11.45
N PHE A 57 -12.50 -13.10 11.42
CA PHE A 57 -11.21 -13.18 10.74
C PHE A 57 -10.17 -12.25 11.41
N ILE A 58 -8.88 -12.52 11.16
CA ILE A 58 -7.77 -11.67 11.59
C ILE A 58 -7.36 -10.77 10.41
N PRO A 59 -7.44 -9.43 10.52
CA PRO A 59 -6.96 -8.53 9.48
C PRO A 59 -5.43 -8.39 9.46
N GLY A 60 -4.91 -7.50 8.62
CA GLY A 60 -3.48 -7.21 8.50
C GLY A 60 -2.82 -7.91 7.30
N HIS A 61 -2.16 -7.12 6.45
CA HIS A 61 -1.50 -7.61 5.23
C HIS A 61 -0.14 -6.94 4.98
N GLU A 62 0.44 -6.38 6.02
CA GLU A 62 1.80 -5.78 6.01
C GLU A 62 2.68 -6.49 7.05
N GLY A 63 2.61 -7.83 7.07
CA GLY A 63 3.27 -8.62 8.10
C GLY A 63 4.73 -8.88 7.81
N ILE A 64 5.57 -8.76 8.84
CA ILE A 64 6.98 -9.13 8.84
C ILE A 64 7.24 -10.07 10.00
N GLY A 65 7.97 -11.14 9.74
CA GLY A 65 8.34 -12.08 10.80
C GLY A 65 9.27 -13.18 10.33
N THR A 66 9.62 -14.07 11.26
CA THR A 66 10.55 -15.18 11.01
C THR A 66 9.78 -16.49 10.86
N VAL A 67 10.08 -17.25 9.80
CA VAL A 67 9.49 -18.57 9.54
C VAL A 67 9.87 -19.55 10.65
N GLN A 68 8.88 -19.98 11.44
CA GLN A 68 9.05 -20.93 12.54
C GLN A 68 8.89 -22.38 12.12
N ALA A 69 7.99 -22.65 11.18
CA ALA A 69 7.72 -23.98 10.67
C ALA A 69 7.32 -23.94 9.19
N VAL A 70 7.58 -25.04 8.48
CA VAL A 70 7.24 -25.21 7.07
C VAL A 70 6.33 -26.40 6.90
N GLY A 71 5.30 -26.27 6.05
CA GLY A 71 4.40 -27.36 5.68
C GLY A 71 4.99 -28.28 4.63
N ALA A 72 4.27 -29.36 4.31
CA ALA A 72 4.66 -30.31 3.29
C ALA A 72 4.89 -29.63 1.92
N GLY A 73 5.94 -30.00 1.22
CA GLY A 73 6.29 -29.46 -0.09
C GLY A 73 7.03 -28.11 -0.06
N VAL A 74 7.25 -27.50 1.11
CA VAL A 74 8.00 -26.26 1.26
C VAL A 74 9.49 -26.60 1.51
N PRO A 75 10.44 -25.91 0.84
CA PRO A 75 11.87 -26.12 1.09
C PRO A 75 12.23 -25.82 2.55
N ALA A 76 12.89 -26.76 3.23
CA ALA A 76 13.30 -26.61 4.63
C ALA A 76 14.22 -25.39 4.87
N ALA A 77 14.96 -24.96 3.85
CA ALA A 77 15.83 -23.78 3.91
C ALA A 77 15.08 -22.46 4.15
N LEU A 78 13.75 -22.45 4.02
CA LEU A 78 12.93 -21.28 4.34
C LEU A 78 12.74 -21.10 5.85
N ALA A 79 12.87 -22.17 6.65
CA ALA A 79 12.82 -22.09 8.11
C ALA A 79 13.94 -21.16 8.64
N GLY A 80 13.60 -20.31 9.60
CA GLY A 80 14.49 -19.29 10.17
C GLY A 80 14.71 -18.06 9.28
N LYS A 81 14.15 -18.01 8.07
CA LYS A 81 14.23 -16.81 7.22
C LYS A 81 13.21 -15.77 7.65
N ARG A 82 13.64 -14.50 7.62
CA ARG A 82 12.76 -13.36 7.83
C ARG A 82 12.04 -13.02 6.52
N VAL A 83 10.72 -12.96 6.58
CA VAL A 83 9.85 -12.82 5.42
C VAL A 83 8.77 -11.75 5.63
N ALA A 84 8.32 -11.18 4.51
CA ALA A 84 7.15 -10.32 4.44
C ALA A 84 5.94 -11.13 3.95
N ILE A 85 4.77 -10.86 4.55
CA ILE A 85 3.46 -11.38 4.15
C ILE A 85 2.68 -10.23 3.50
N PRO A 86 2.64 -10.13 2.17
CA PRO A 86 1.96 -9.03 1.47
C PRO A 86 0.47 -9.28 1.30
N TRP A 87 -0.25 -8.27 0.79
CA TRP A 87 -1.65 -8.37 0.37
C TRP A 87 -1.91 -9.57 -0.54
N LEU A 88 -1.08 -9.76 -1.58
CA LEU A 88 -1.19 -10.93 -2.45
C LEU A 88 -0.67 -12.17 -1.74
N GLY A 89 -1.54 -12.83 -0.96
CA GLY A 89 -1.23 -14.04 -0.20
C GLY A 89 -1.03 -15.27 -1.07
N SER A 90 -1.68 -15.36 -2.24
CA SER A 90 -1.36 -16.34 -3.28
C SER A 90 -1.99 -15.97 -4.63
N SER A 91 -1.50 -16.60 -5.70
CA SER A 91 -2.06 -16.54 -7.06
C SER A 91 -1.97 -17.91 -7.71
N CYS A 92 -2.72 -18.18 -8.79
CA CYS A 92 -2.74 -19.51 -9.41
C CYS A 92 -1.43 -19.91 -10.12
N GLY A 93 -0.56 -18.96 -10.44
CA GLY A 93 0.73 -19.19 -11.10
C GLY A 93 0.65 -19.56 -12.60
N THR A 94 -0.52 -19.89 -13.13
CA THR A 94 -0.68 -20.48 -14.46
C THR A 94 -1.52 -19.65 -15.44
N CYS A 95 -2.36 -18.73 -14.97
CA CYS A 95 -3.16 -17.88 -15.85
C CYS A 95 -2.28 -16.86 -16.60
N ARG A 96 -2.84 -16.28 -17.66
CA ARG A 96 -2.12 -15.29 -18.49
C ARG A 96 -1.50 -14.15 -17.68
N TYR A 97 -2.17 -13.71 -16.63
CA TYR A 97 -1.68 -12.63 -15.77
C TYR A 97 -0.46 -13.07 -14.96
N CYS A 98 -0.54 -14.25 -14.32
CA CYS A 98 0.57 -14.78 -13.54
C CYS A 98 1.82 -15.01 -14.40
N VAL A 99 1.67 -15.64 -15.56
CA VAL A 99 2.83 -15.98 -16.43
C VAL A 99 3.40 -14.77 -17.17
N SER A 100 2.67 -13.64 -17.22
CA SER A 100 3.15 -12.38 -17.84
C SER A 100 3.70 -11.36 -16.82
N GLY A 101 3.82 -11.74 -15.54
CA GLY A 101 4.33 -10.84 -14.49
C GLY A 101 3.29 -9.86 -13.92
N TRP A 102 2.00 -10.16 -14.12
CA TRP A 102 0.86 -9.41 -13.58
C TRP A 102 0.05 -10.24 -12.58
N GLU A 103 0.73 -10.99 -11.71
CA GLU A 103 0.09 -11.88 -10.72
C GLU A 103 -0.93 -11.17 -9.82
N THR A 104 -0.80 -9.86 -9.63
CA THR A 104 -1.76 -9.01 -8.91
C THR A 104 -3.12 -8.89 -9.59
N LEU A 105 -3.23 -9.31 -10.86
CA LEU A 105 -4.48 -9.36 -11.62
C LEU A 105 -5.04 -10.78 -11.77
N CYS A 106 -4.49 -11.75 -11.04
CA CYS A 106 -4.99 -13.13 -11.02
C CYS A 106 -6.41 -13.16 -10.45
N GLU A 107 -7.37 -13.73 -11.20
CA GLU A 107 -8.77 -13.83 -10.76
C GLU A 107 -8.96 -14.84 -9.60
N SER A 108 -7.99 -15.76 -9.41
CA SER A 108 -7.96 -16.73 -8.31
C SER A 108 -6.99 -16.31 -7.21
N GLN A 109 -6.76 -15.01 -7.02
CA GLN A 109 -5.90 -14.53 -5.96
C GLN A 109 -6.54 -14.71 -4.58
N VAL A 110 -5.71 -14.97 -3.58
CA VAL A 110 -6.05 -14.97 -2.16
C VAL A 110 -5.35 -13.81 -1.49
N ASN A 111 -6.06 -13.07 -0.66
CA ASN A 111 -5.55 -11.85 -0.04
C ASN A 111 -5.39 -12.04 1.47
N SER A 112 -4.19 -11.77 1.98
CA SER A 112 -3.88 -11.84 3.41
C SER A 112 -4.68 -10.80 4.19
N GLY A 113 -5.23 -11.18 5.35
CA GLY A 113 -6.05 -10.30 6.17
C GLY A 113 -7.41 -9.94 5.57
N TYR A 114 -7.82 -10.65 4.49
CA TYR A 114 -9.08 -10.39 3.78
C TYR A 114 -9.79 -11.67 3.35
N SER A 115 -9.18 -12.47 2.47
CA SER A 115 -9.72 -13.78 2.06
C SER A 115 -9.33 -14.91 3.02
N VAL A 116 -8.25 -14.70 3.75
CA VAL A 116 -7.70 -15.58 4.79
C VAL A 116 -7.19 -14.72 5.94
N ASP A 117 -6.98 -15.34 7.12
CA ASP A 117 -6.40 -14.65 8.28
C ASP A 117 -5.08 -13.96 7.94
N GLY A 118 -4.89 -12.79 8.53
CA GLY A 118 -3.75 -11.90 8.31
C GLY A 118 -2.76 -11.85 9.46
N CYS A 119 -2.16 -10.66 9.61
CA CYS A 119 -0.94 -10.47 10.39
C CYS A 119 -1.16 -9.72 11.72
N TYR A 120 -2.39 -9.40 12.12
CA TYR A 120 -2.65 -8.80 13.43
C TYR A 120 -2.72 -9.88 14.52
N ALA A 121 -1.67 -10.69 14.58
CA ALA A 121 -1.49 -11.79 15.54
C ALA A 121 -0.01 -12.07 15.76
N GLU A 122 0.33 -12.74 16.87
CA GLU A 122 1.72 -13.17 17.17
C GLU A 122 2.26 -14.20 16.15
N TYR A 123 1.38 -14.93 15.46
CA TYR A 123 1.72 -15.89 14.40
C TYR A 123 0.72 -15.79 13.27
N ALA A 124 1.20 -15.93 12.04
CA ALA A 124 0.38 -15.98 10.83
C ALA A 124 0.78 -17.15 9.92
N LEU A 125 -0.21 -17.72 9.22
CA LEU A 125 0.04 -18.64 8.12
C LEU A 125 0.19 -17.85 6.81
N ALA A 126 1.15 -18.27 5.99
CA ALA A 126 1.32 -17.69 4.65
C ALA A 126 1.63 -18.76 3.61
N ASN A 127 1.30 -18.51 2.35
CA ASN A 127 1.74 -19.37 1.24
C ASN A 127 3.24 -19.14 1.01
N ALA A 128 4.03 -20.21 1.04
CA ALA A 128 5.49 -20.14 0.86
C ALA A 128 5.91 -19.53 -0.48
N GLY A 129 5.08 -19.66 -1.53
CA GLY A 129 5.33 -19.06 -2.84
C GLY A 129 4.99 -17.57 -2.93
N ALA A 130 4.31 -17.00 -1.94
CA ALA A 130 3.89 -15.60 -1.93
C ALA A 130 4.73 -14.72 -0.99
N VAL A 131 5.36 -15.30 0.03
CA VAL A 131 6.24 -14.53 0.93
C VAL A 131 7.48 -14.02 0.21
N VAL A 132 7.97 -12.86 0.64
CA VAL A 132 9.18 -12.24 0.10
C VAL A 132 10.21 -12.11 1.21
N GLN A 133 11.44 -12.55 1.00
CA GLN A 133 12.49 -12.43 2.00
C GLN A 133 12.84 -10.97 2.25
N VAL A 134 12.93 -10.60 3.53
CA VAL A 134 13.40 -9.28 3.95
C VAL A 134 14.92 -9.32 4.04
N PRO A 135 15.65 -8.45 3.32
CA PRO A 135 17.10 -8.46 3.35
C PRO A 135 17.65 -8.03 4.71
N GLU A 136 18.89 -8.43 4.99
CA GLU A 136 19.64 -7.91 6.14
C GLU A 136 19.78 -6.38 6.03
N GLY A 137 19.72 -5.69 7.17
CA GLY A 137 19.81 -4.22 7.22
C GLY A 137 18.50 -3.48 7.03
N VAL A 138 17.40 -4.16 6.65
CA VAL A 138 16.03 -3.58 6.71
C VAL A 138 15.37 -4.02 8.01
N SER A 139 14.96 -3.09 8.87
CA SER A 139 14.26 -3.40 10.12
C SER A 139 12.87 -3.96 9.83
N SER A 140 12.31 -4.77 10.73
CA SER A 140 10.94 -5.27 10.59
C SER A 140 9.92 -4.12 10.66
N PHE A 141 10.24 -3.09 11.43
CA PHE A 141 9.46 -1.86 11.52
C PHE A 141 9.35 -1.12 10.18
N ASP A 142 10.48 -0.92 9.47
CA ASP A 142 10.45 -0.25 8.16
C ASP A 142 9.88 -1.16 7.06
N ALA A 143 10.17 -2.47 7.13
CA ALA A 143 9.70 -3.44 6.14
C ALA A 143 8.17 -3.57 6.11
N ALA A 144 7.51 -3.45 7.27
CA ALA A 144 6.05 -3.61 7.35
C ALA A 144 5.29 -2.62 6.44
N PRO A 145 5.46 -1.29 6.53
CA PRO A 145 4.82 -0.36 5.60
C PRO A 145 5.27 -0.52 4.14
N LEU A 146 6.51 -0.97 3.91
CA LEU A 146 7.02 -1.21 2.57
C LEU A 146 6.30 -2.38 1.88
N THR A 147 5.76 -3.31 2.65
CA THR A 147 5.08 -4.52 2.15
C THR A 147 3.75 -4.21 1.44
N CYS A 148 3.10 -3.10 1.77
CA CYS A 148 1.90 -2.62 1.06
C CYS A 148 2.10 -1.21 0.49
N ALA A 149 2.23 -0.18 1.36
CA ALA A 149 2.34 1.20 0.90
C ALA A 149 3.57 1.42 0.00
N GLY A 150 4.71 0.79 0.34
CA GLY A 150 5.93 0.86 -0.46
C GLY A 150 5.75 0.24 -1.83
N VAL A 151 5.35 -1.03 -1.88
CA VAL A 151 5.23 -1.76 -3.15
C VAL A 151 4.13 -1.16 -4.04
N THR A 152 3.02 -0.70 -3.46
CA THR A 152 1.91 -0.06 -4.18
C THR A 152 2.36 1.22 -4.89
N THR A 153 3.06 2.08 -4.18
CA THR A 153 3.51 3.38 -4.71
C THR A 153 4.68 3.22 -5.68
N TYR A 154 5.57 2.27 -5.43
CA TYR A 154 6.61 1.89 -6.36
C TYR A 154 6.01 1.38 -7.70
N LYS A 155 5.02 0.48 -7.62
CA LYS A 155 4.30 -0.03 -8.79
C LYS A 155 3.58 1.09 -9.55
N ALA A 156 2.96 2.04 -8.85
CA ALA A 156 2.29 3.18 -9.47
C ALA A 156 3.27 4.02 -10.32
N ILE A 157 4.47 4.28 -9.83
CA ILE A 157 5.52 4.99 -10.58
C ILE A 157 6.02 4.15 -11.77
N LYS A 158 6.17 2.82 -11.61
CA LYS A 158 6.56 1.91 -12.72
C LYS A 158 5.52 1.89 -13.84
N VAL A 159 4.23 1.73 -13.53
CA VAL A 159 3.17 1.70 -14.56
C VAL A 159 2.95 3.06 -15.22
N ALA A 160 3.20 4.15 -14.48
CA ALA A 160 3.24 5.49 -15.03
C ALA A 160 4.39 5.70 -16.02
N LYS A 161 5.42 4.86 -15.99
CA LYS A 161 6.63 4.98 -16.82
C LYS A 161 7.26 6.37 -16.71
N VAL A 162 7.37 6.86 -15.48
CA VAL A 162 8.01 8.16 -15.21
C VAL A 162 9.43 8.16 -15.73
N VAL A 163 9.80 9.21 -16.46
CA VAL A 163 11.17 9.43 -16.94
C VAL A 163 11.77 10.70 -16.32
N PRO A 164 13.10 10.87 -16.31
CA PRO A 164 13.74 12.04 -15.74
C PRO A 164 13.20 13.35 -16.30
N ALA A 165 13.06 14.36 -15.42
CA ALA A 165 12.54 15.69 -15.68
C ALA A 165 11.02 15.79 -15.97
N GLU A 166 10.26 14.69 -15.94
CA GLU A 166 8.79 14.77 -15.96
C GLU A 166 8.25 15.39 -14.66
N ARG A 167 7.20 16.19 -14.78
CA ARG A 167 6.47 16.76 -13.66
C ARG A 167 5.45 15.76 -13.13
N VAL A 168 5.67 15.31 -11.88
CA VAL A 168 4.85 14.30 -11.21
C VAL A 168 4.05 14.95 -10.09
N ALA A 169 2.74 15.02 -10.23
CA ALA A 169 1.85 15.47 -9.16
C ALA A 169 1.39 14.27 -8.30
N VAL A 170 1.62 14.32 -7.00
CA VAL A 170 1.20 13.29 -6.03
C VAL A 170 0.08 13.87 -5.16
N PHE A 171 -1.12 13.33 -5.30
CA PHE A 171 -2.31 13.74 -4.57
C PHE A 171 -2.54 12.85 -3.35
N GLY A 172 -2.43 13.43 -2.16
CA GLY A 172 -2.49 12.75 -0.87
C GLY A 172 -1.10 12.33 -0.36
N ILE A 173 -0.64 12.97 0.73
CA ILE A 173 0.70 12.79 1.32
C ILE A 173 0.61 12.06 2.68
N GLY A 174 -0.26 11.11 2.77
CA GLY A 174 -0.37 10.22 3.93
C GLY A 174 0.55 9.00 3.84
N GLY A 175 0.05 7.86 4.32
CA GLY A 175 0.78 6.60 4.40
C GLY A 175 1.34 6.08 3.08
N LEU A 176 0.73 6.38 1.94
CA LEU A 176 1.23 6.05 0.61
C LEU A 176 2.06 7.21 0.04
N GLY A 177 1.55 8.44 0.13
CA GLY A 177 2.13 9.59 -0.55
C GLY A 177 3.56 9.92 -0.15
N HIS A 178 3.91 9.73 1.14
CA HIS A 178 5.28 9.96 1.60
C HIS A 178 6.31 9.02 0.93
N LEU A 179 5.90 7.84 0.48
CA LEU A 179 6.74 6.91 -0.29
C LEU A 179 6.66 7.19 -1.80
N ALA A 180 5.46 7.47 -2.34
CA ALA A 180 5.27 7.77 -3.76
C ALA A 180 6.14 8.92 -4.24
N LEU A 181 6.20 10.02 -3.48
CA LEU A 181 7.03 11.17 -3.83
C LEU A 181 8.52 10.81 -3.87
N GLN A 182 8.98 9.94 -2.97
CA GLN A 182 10.37 9.50 -2.95
C GLN A 182 10.70 8.63 -4.16
N TYR A 183 9.81 7.68 -4.53
CA TYR A 183 10.00 6.86 -5.74
C TYR A 183 9.95 7.71 -7.02
N ALA A 184 9.05 8.68 -7.12
CA ALA A 184 9.00 9.59 -8.25
C ALA A 184 10.32 10.36 -8.40
N ARG A 185 10.88 10.84 -7.29
CA ARG A 185 12.19 11.52 -7.28
C ARG A 185 13.35 10.59 -7.64
N LEU A 186 13.32 9.34 -7.16
CA LEU A 186 14.37 8.36 -7.46
C LEU A 186 14.53 8.10 -8.96
N VAL A 187 13.43 8.18 -9.72
CA VAL A 187 13.47 8.04 -11.18
C VAL A 187 13.71 9.39 -11.91
N GLY A 188 13.98 10.48 -11.16
CA GLY A 188 14.30 11.78 -11.70
C GLY A 188 13.10 12.70 -11.98
N GLY A 189 11.93 12.39 -11.47
CA GLY A 189 10.73 13.23 -11.57
C GLY A 189 10.83 14.51 -10.73
N LEU A 190 10.24 15.60 -11.23
CA LEU A 190 10.03 16.85 -10.50
C LEU A 190 8.67 16.77 -9.78
N VAL A 191 8.69 16.72 -8.45
CA VAL A 191 7.49 16.34 -7.68
C VAL A 191 6.75 17.54 -7.12
N THR A 192 5.47 17.66 -7.49
CA THR A 192 4.49 18.51 -6.81
C THR A 192 3.64 17.67 -5.87
N ALA A 193 3.68 17.93 -4.57
CA ALA A 193 2.88 17.29 -3.56
C ALA A 193 1.60 18.09 -3.28
N VAL A 194 0.45 17.42 -3.33
CA VAL A 194 -0.88 18.02 -3.08
C VAL A 194 -1.53 17.33 -1.88
N ASP A 195 -1.89 18.12 -0.88
CA ASP A 195 -2.64 17.65 0.29
C ASP A 195 -3.51 18.78 0.86
N VAL A 196 -4.42 18.44 1.74
CA VAL A 196 -5.27 19.40 2.46
C VAL A 196 -4.68 19.80 3.82
N GLU A 197 -3.78 18.99 4.38
CA GLU A 197 -3.20 19.19 5.70
C GLU A 197 -1.80 19.82 5.62
N PRO A 198 -1.55 20.98 6.29
CA PRO A 198 -0.26 21.64 6.25
C PRO A 198 0.91 20.79 6.75
N ASP A 199 0.69 19.94 7.77
CA ASP A 199 1.73 19.06 8.31
C ASP A 199 2.18 18.01 7.30
N LYS A 200 1.24 17.47 6.49
CA LYS A 200 1.56 16.55 5.38
C LYS A 200 2.38 17.24 4.30
N LEU A 201 2.09 18.50 3.99
CA LEU A 201 2.87 19.30 3.04
C LEU A 201 4.26 19.62 3.61
N GLY A 202 4.35 19.88 4.92
CA GLY A 202 5.63 20.01 5.61
C GLY A 202 6.47 18.72 5.53
N LEU A 203 5.84 17.55 5.69
CA LEU A 203 6.48 16.25 5.49
C LEU A 203 6.94 16.07 4.05
N ALA A 204 6.10 16.38 3.06
CA ALA A 204 6.46 16.31 1.64
C ALA A 204 7.70 17.15 1.33
N HIS A 205 7.76 18.38 1.84
CA HIS A 205 8.94 19.26 1.68
C HIS A 205 10.21 18.65 2.31
N ARG A 206 10.11 18.10 3.54
CA ARG A 206 11.26 17.42 4.20
C ARG A 206 11.74 16.19 3.40
N LEU A 207 10.83 15.50 2.71
CA LEU A 207 11.15 14.36 1.85
C LEU A 207 11.56 14.76 0.43
N GLY A 208 11.57 16.08 0.16
CA GLY A 208 12.17 16.68 -1.02
C GLY A 208 11.20 16.92 -2.18
N ALA A 209 9.90 17.08 -1.93
CA ALA A 209 9.00 17.60 -2.97
C ALA A 209 9.50 18.98 -3.47
N ASP A 210 9.50 19.18 -4.79
CA ASP A 210 9.96 20.44 -5.42
C ASP A 210 8.93 21.56 -5.23
N GLN A 211 7.64 21.18 -5.13
CA GLN A 211 6.51 22.08 -4.86
C GLN A 211 5.50 21.42 -3.95
N THR A 212 4.83 22.22 -3.13
CA THR A 212 3.67 21.77 -2.33
C THR A 212 2.46 22.65 -2.60
N VAL A 213 1.27 22.06 -2.68
CA VAL A 213 0.01 22.75 -2.90
C VAL A 213 -1.02 22.33 -1.84
N ASN A 214 -1.53 23.29 -1.08
CA ASN A 214 -2.62 23.03 -0.14
C ASN A 214 -3.97 23.15 -0.86
N ALA A 215 -4.63 22.02 -1.10
CA ALA A 215 -5.90 21.92 -1.83
C ALA A 215 -7.11 22.48 -1.06
N ARG A 216 -6.94 22.85 0.22
CA ARG A 216 -7.96 23.55 1.02
C ARG A 216 -7.98 25.03 0.75
N THR A 217 -6.84 25.64 0.46
CA THR A 217 -6.66 27.09 0.31
C THR A 217 -6.41 27.54 -1.13
N HIS A 218 -5.97 26.65 -2.00
CA HIS A 218 -5.66 26.93 -3.41
C HIS A 218 -6.29 25.87 -4.31
N ASP A 219 -6.59 26.23 -5.55
CA ASP A 219 -6.98 25.22 -6.57
C ASP A 219 -5.73 24.47 -7.07
N PRO A 220 -5.59 23.16 -6.81
CA PRO A 220 -4.44 22.39 -7.26
C PRO A 220 -4.26 22.42 -8.78
N VAL A 221 -5.36 22.48 -9.54
CA VAL A 221 -5.29 22.52 -11.01
C VAL A 221 -4.60 23.80 -11.49
N GLU A 222 -5.02 24.94 -10.94
CA GLU A 222 -4.40 26.24 -11.28
C GLU A 222 -2.92 26.28 -10.90
N GLU A 223 -2.57 25.87 -9.67
CA GLU A 223 -1.20 25.91 -9.19
C GLU A 223 -0.27 24.99 -9.98
N ILE A 224 -0.71 23.76 -10.28
CA ILE A 224 0.06 22.83 -11.09
C ILE A 224 0.18 23.34 -12.53
N LYS A 225 -0.88 23.91 -13.11
CA LYS A 225 -0.83 24.49 -14.47
C LYS A 225 0.10 25.71 -14.54
N LYS A 226 0.10 26.59 -13.54
CA LYS A 226 1.06 27.71 -13.44
C LYS A 226 2.52 27.24 -13.43
N ALA A 227 2.78 26.08 -12.79
CA ALA A 227 4.09 25.44 -12.74
C ALA A 227 4.46 24.65 -14.03
N GLY A 228 3.60 24.68 -15.05
CA GLY A 228 3.81 24.00 -16.34
C GLY A 228 3.04 22.71 -16.52
N GLY A 229 2.05 22.42 -15.66
CA GLY A 229 1.20 21.24 -15.71
C GLY A 229 1.88 19.97 -15.17
N ALA A 230 1.18 18.85 -15.20
CA ALA A 230 1.70 17.54 -14.79
C ALA A 230 1.79 16.58 -15.99
N ASP A 231 2.91 15.89 -16.12
CA ASP A 231 3.08 14.81 -17.11
C ASP A 231 2.54 13.50 -16.55
N VAL A 232 2.61 13.34 -15.21
CA VAL A 232 2.02 12.24 -14.45
C VAL A 232 1.30 12.79 -13.23
N ALA A 233 0.10 12.28 -12.95
CA ALA A 233 -0.60 12.52 -11.70
C ALA A 233 -0.92 11.18 -11.03
N VAL A 234 -0.47 10.99 -9.79
CA VAL A 234 -0.70 9.78 -8.98
C VAL A 234 -1.66 10.13 -7.85
N VAL A 235 -2.80 9.43 -7.77
CA VAL A 235 -3.84 9.73 -6.79
C VAL A 235 -3.88 8.68 -5.69
N LEU A 236 -3.55 9.11 -4.49
CA LEU A 236 -3.46 8.31 -3.27
C LEU A 236 -4.44 8.77 -2.18
N ALA A 237 -5.14 9.88 -2.43
CA ALA A 237 -6.24 10.36 -1.62
C ALA A 237 -7.56 9.71 -2.08
N ALA A 238 -8.33 9.14 -1.14
CA ALA A 238 -9.59 8.45 -1.44
C ALA A 238 -10.79 9.38 -1.76
N ALA A 239 -10.55 10.68 -2.01
CA ALA A 239 -11.59 11.65 -2.33
C ALA A 239 -11.79 11.76 -3.86
N PRO A 240 -13.00 11.53 -4.42
CA PRO A 240 -13.25 11.64 -5.86
C PRO A 240 -12.79 12.96 -6.49
N LYS A 241 -12.93 14.07 -5.76
CA LYS A 241 -12.45 15.40 -6.18
C LYS A 241 -10.94 15.40 -6.50
N ALA A 242 -10.13 14.65 -5.75
CA ALA A 242 -8.69 14.58 -6.00
C ALA A 242 -8.37 13.93 -7.35
N PHE A 243 -9.11 12.91 -7.75
CA PHE A 243 -8.97 12.26 -9.07
C PHE A 243 -9.33 13.22 -10.21
N GLU A 244 -10.41 14.00 -10.07
CA GLU A 244 -10.82 14.99 -11.08
C GLU A 244 -9.78 16.12 -11.19
N GLN A 245 -9.28 16.62 -10.07
CA GLN A 245 -8.22 17.64 -10.04
C GLN A 245 -6.94 17.11 -10.67
N ALA A 246 -6.55 15.87 -10.34
CA ALA A 246 -5.39 15.21 -10.92
C ALA A 246 -5.52 15.09 -12.44
N TYR A 247 -6.67 14.63 -12.96
CA TYR A 247 -6.93 14.54 -14.38
C TYR A 247 -6.81 15.91 -15.07
N ARG A 248 -7.44 16.95 -14.51
CA ARG A 248 -7.43 18.31 -15.09
C ARG A 248 -6.05 18.98 -15.03
N SER A 249 -5.17 18.55 -14.14
CA SER A 249 -3.82 19.09 -14.03
C SER A 249 -2.85 18.56 -15.10
N LEU A 250 -3.24 17.50 -15.84
CA LEU A 250 -2.38 16.83 -16.81
C LEU A 250 -2.09 17.70 -18.06
N ASN A 251 -0.87 17.58 -18.53
CA ASN A 251 -0.45 18.04 -19.86
C ASN A 251 -0.94 17.08 -20.95
N ARG A 252 -0.83 17.48 -22.23
CA ARG A 252 -1.05 16.56 -23.35
C ARG A 252 -0.05 15.40 -23.28
N GLY A 253 -0.53 14.20 -23.59
CA GLY A 253 0.24 12.96 -23.39
C GLY A 253 0.37 12.53 -21.93
N GLY A 254 -0.29 13.23 -21.01
CA GLY A 254 -0.23 12.97 -19.57
C GLY A 254 -0.87 11.65 -19.15
N ARG A 255 -0.51 11.20 -17.96
CA ARG A 255 -0.97 9.91 -17.39
C ARG A 255 -1.55 10.12 -16.00
N LEU A 256 -2.85 9.79 -15.83
CA LEU A 256 -3.49 9.67 -14.52
C LEU A 256 -3.29 8.25 -13.99
N VAL A 257 -2.67 8.09 -12.84
CA VAL A 257 -2.56 6.80 -12.15
C VAL A 257 -3.48 6.80 -10.94
N MET A 258 -4.50 5.95 -10.97
CA MET A 258 -5.48 5.78 -9.92
C MET A 258 -5.07 4.62 -9.03
N VAL A 259 -4.87 4.89 -7.74
CA VAL A 259 -4.36 3.93 -6.75
C VAL A 259 -5.29 3.80 -5.54
N ALA A 260 -5.69 4.93 -4.96
CA ALA A 260 -6.61 4.91 -3.83
C ALA A 260 -7.99 4.38 -4.22
N LEU A 261 -8.63 3.69 -3.27
CA LEU A 261 -9.98 3.17 -3.42
C LEU A 261 -10.92 3.97 -2.50
N PRO A 262 -11.77 4.85 -3.06
CA PRO A 262 -12.85 5.47 -2.30
C PRO A 262 -13.83 4.41 -1.76
N ALA A 263 -14.48 4.71 -0.64
CA ALA A 263 -15.69 3.99 -0.23
C ALA A 263 -16.80 4.19 -1.29
N ASP A 264 -17.86 3.40 -1.21
CA ASP A 264 -19.10 3.58 -1.98
C ASP A 264 -19.00 3.49 -3.51
N ASN A 265 -17.99 2.82 -4.05
CA ASN A 265 -17.81 2.64 -5.50
C ASN A 265 -17.92 3.95 -6.30
N ALA A 266 -17.29 5.01 -5.80
CA ALA A 266 -17.33 6.34 -6.39
C ALA A 266 -16.77 6.34 -7.83
N ALA A 267 -17.31 7.23 -8.67
CA ALA A 267 -16.89 7.44 -10.05
C ALA A 267 -16.42 8.87 -10.28
N ILE A 268 -15.61 9.07 -11.31
CA ILE A 268 -15.19 10.38 -11.80
C ILE A 268 -15.65 10.59 -13.25
N ASN A 269 -15.83 11.85 -13.65
CA ASN A 269 -16.09 12.21 -15.03
C ASN A 269 -14.77 12.37 -15.80
N VAL A 270 -14.58 11.56 -16.86
CA VAL A 270 -13.45 11.66 -17.80
C VAL A 270 -13.98 12.16 -19.13
N PRO A 271 -13.72 13.44 -19.50
CA PRO A 271 -14.24 14.03 -20.75
C PRO A 271 -13.61 13.38 -21.99
N ILE A 272 -14.41 12.78 -22.86
CA ILE A 272 -13.96 12.02 -24.04
C ILE A 272 -13.14 12.92 -24.98
N PHE A 273 -13.68 14.09 -25.33
CA PHE A 273 -13.06 15.00 -26.30
C PHE A 273 -11.64 15.44 -25.84
N GLU A 274 -11.52 15.87 -24.60
CA GLU A 274 -10.24 16.31 -24.02
C GLU A 274 -9.25 15.14 -23.89
N THR A 275 -9.75 13.95 -23.50
CA THR A 275 -8.93 12.74 -23.39
C THR A 275 -8.33 12.35 -24.74
N VAL A 276 -9.15 12.33 -25.78
CA VAL A 276 -8.73 11.93 -27.14
C VAL A 276 -7.74 12.95 -27.72
N LEU A 277 -8.10 14.24 -27.71
CA LEU A 277 -7.23 15.28 -28.29
C LEU A 277 -5.99 15.57 -27.46
N GLY A 278 -6.07 15.34 -26.17
CA GLY A 278 -4.93 15.45 -25.24
C GLY A 278 -4.03 14.23 -25.25
N GLY A 279 -4.45 13.10 -25.80
CA GLY A 279 -3.71 11.83 -25.71
C GLY A 279 -3.52 11.34 -24.27
N ILE A 280 -4.50 11.63 -23.40
CA ILE A 280 -4.42 11.31 -21.96
C ILE A 280 -4.62 9.82 -21.74
N SER A 281 -3.80 9.24 -20.87
CA SER A 281 -3.97 7.86 -20.37
C SER A 281 -4.52 7.84 -18.95
N VAL A 282 -5.51 6.97 -18.69
CA VAL A 282 -6.00 6.69 -17.33
C VAL A 282 -5.62 5.25 -16.99
N ILE A 283 -4.88 5.07 -15.91
CA ILE A 283 -4.23 3.81 -15.54
C ILE A 283 -4.65 3.44 -14.12
N GLY A 284 -5.21 2.24 -13.93
CA GLY A 284 -5.38 1.64 -12.59
C GLY A 284 -4.09 0.96 -12.15
N SER A 285 -3.74 1.08 -10.87
CA SER A 285 -2.59 0.39 -10.27
C SER A 285 -2.98 -0.21 -8.93
N ILE A 286 -2.81 -1.52 -8.80
CA ILE A 286 -3.10 -2.25 -7.56
C ILE A 286 -1.85 -2.93 -7.05
N VAL A 287 -1.50 -2.67 -5.79
CA VAL A 287 -0.34 -3.23 -5.08
C VAL A 287 0.89 -3.42 -6.00
N GLY A 288 1.71 -4.39 -5.79
CA GLY A 288 2.82 -4.77 -6.68
C GLY A 288 3.06 -6.27 -6.59
N THR A 289 3.86 -6.78 -7.52
CA THR A 289 4.27 -8.18 -7.56
C THR A 289 5.33 -8.48 -6.48
N ARG A 290 5.60 -9.75 -6.24
CA ARG A 290 6.72 -10.18 -5.37
C ARG A 290 8.06 -9.60 -5.83
N GLN A 291 8.28 -9.49 -7.14
CA GLN A 291 9.47 -8.85 -7.70
C GLN A 291 9.51 -7.36 -7.37
N ASP A 292 8.39 -6.65 -7.51
CA ASP A 292 8.30 -5.23 -7.14
C ASP A 292 8.62 -5.02 -5.65
N LEU A 293 8.15 -5.91 -4.76
CA LEU A 293 8.44 -5.85 -3.32
C LEU A 293 9.92 -6.11 -3.03
N ALA A 294 10.55 -7.08 -3.71
CA ALA A 294 11.98 -7.32 -3.56
C ALA A 294 12.82 -6.10 -4.00
N GLU A 295 12.41 -5.42 -5.08
CA GLU A 295 13.04 -4.18 -5.55
C GLU A 295 12.87 -3.04 -4.53
N VAL A 296 11.68 -2.92 -3.92
CA VAL A 296 11.40 -1.94 -2.85
C VAL A 296 12.33 -2.16 -1.65
N PHE A 297 12.47 -3.40 -1.19
CA PHE A 297 13.39 -3.72 -0.10
C PHE A 297 14.86 -3.44 -0.45
N ALA A 298 15.27 -3.74 -1.68
CA ALA A 298 16.63 -3.43 -2.14
C ALA A 298 16.90 -1.92 -2.17
N LEU A 299 15.95 -1.12 -2.64
CA LEU A 299 16.05 0.35 -2.62
C LEU A 299 16.13 0.89 -1.20
N HIS A 300 15.32 0.36 -0.29
CA HIS A 300 15.34 0.77 1.11
C HIS A 300 16.65 0.39 1.80
N ALA A 301 17.11 -0.85 1.62
CA ALA A 301 18.40 -1.32 2.13
C ALA A 301 19.59 -0.47 1.62
N ALA A 302 19.49 0.05 0.40
CA ALA A 302 20.47 0.98 -0.18
C ALA A 302 20.32 2.43 0.32
N GLY A 303 19.45 2.71 1.30
CA GLY A 303 19.21 4.04 1.87
C GLY A 303 18.52 5.03 0.91
N ARG A 304 17.82 4.50 -0.12
CA ARG A 304 17.19 5.35 -1.15
C ARG A 304 15.79 5.84 -0.75
N THR A 305 15.16 5.22 0.24
CA THR A 305 13.85 5.60 0.77
C THR A 305 13.87 5.67 2.28
N ARG A 306 12.96 6.45 2.84
CA ARG A 306 12.75 6.59 4.27
C ARG A 306 11.27 6.32 4.57
N VAL A 307 11.01 5.40 5.48
CA VAL A 307 9.69 5.15 6.04
C VAL A 307 9.45 6.12 7.20
N ILE A 308 8.28 6.73 7.23
CA ILE A 308 7.81 7.54 8.36
C ILE A 308 6.68 6.76 9.02
N ALA A 309 6.93 6.25 10.22
CA ALA A 309 5.98 5.44 10.95
C ALA A 309 6.14 5.63 12.46
N GLU A 310 5.12 5.23 13.20
CA GLU A 310 5.09 5.20 14.65
C GLU A 310 4.71 3.80 15.13
N THR A 311 5.37 3.33 16.21
CA THR A 311 5.07 2.05 16.84
C THR A 311 3.77 2.11 17.64
N ARG A 312 3.00 1.02 17.59
CA ARG A 312 1.83 0.75 18.43
C ARG A 312 1.91 -0.70 18.92
N ARG A 313 1.21 -0.98 20.01
CA ARG A 313 0.99 -2.35 20.48
C ARG A 313 -0.29 -2.91 19.85
N LEU A 314 -0.38 -4.22 19.72
CA LEU A 314 -1.57 -4.85 19.11
C LEU A 314 -2.87 -4.56 19.88
N ASP A 315 -2.80 -4.42 21.22
CA ASP A 315 -3.97 -4.10 22.04
C ASP A 315 -4.46 -2.64 21.86
N GLU A 316 -3.68 -1.78 21.18
CA GLU A 316 -4.05 -0.42 20.79
C GLU A 316 -4.67 -0.35 19.38
N VAL A 317 -5.06 -1.50 18.79
CA VAL A 317 -5.53 -1.57 17.39
C VAL A 317 -6.74 -0.70 17.12
N ASN A 318 -7.69 -0.63 18.05
CA ASN A 318 -8.91 0.17 17.88
C ASN A 318 -8.60 1.68 17.94
N ASP A 319 -7.78 2.11 18.90
CA ASP A 319 -7.33 3.51 19.00
C ASP A 319 -6.51 3.91 17.76
N SER A 320 -5.71 2.96 17.23
CA SER A 320 -4.92 3.15 16.01
C SER A 320 -5.81 3.29 14.77
N PHE A 321 -6.93 2.55 14.69
CA PHE A 321 -7.93 2.70 13.63
C PHE A 321 -8.55 4.11 13.67
N ASP A 322 -8.96 4.56 14.88
CA ASP A 322 -9.54 5.90 15.08
C ASP A 322 -8.53 7.01 14.77
N GLU A 323 -7.26 6.79 15.05
CA GLU A 323 -6.17 7.72 14.73
C GLU A 323 -6.01 7.89 13.22
N VAL A 324 -5.99 6.79 12.48
CA VAL A 324 -5.86 6.78 11.01
C VAL A 324 -7.10 7.39 10.36
N LEU A 325 -8.30 7.00 10.79
CA LEU A 325 -9.57 7.56 10.29
C LEU A 325 -9.68 9.06 10.56
N GLY A 326 -9.18 9.51 11.71
CA GLY A 326 -9.13 10.94 12.07
C GLY A 326 -8.03 11.73 11.38
N GLY A 327 -7.19 11.09 10.53
CA GLY A 327 -6.07 11.74 9.82
C GLY A 327 -4.92 12.20 10.73
N ARG A 328 -4.87 11.73 11.98
CA ARG A 328 -3.90 12.19 13.00
C ARG A 328 -2.53 11.51 12.90
N ALA A 329 -2.46 10.30 12.35
CA ALA A 329 -1.19 9.63 12.11
C ALA A 329 -0.29 10.45 11.16
N GLU A 330 1.00 10.64 11.46
CA GLU A 330 1.88 11.43 10.57
C GLU A 330 1.99 10.79 9.19
N ALA A 331 2.26 9.48 9.12
CA ALA A 331 2.21 8.71 7.88
C ALA A 331 1.71 7.28 8.12
N ARG A 332 2.46 6.43 8.84
CA ARG A 332 2.12 5.02 9.06
C ARG A 332 2.12 4.66 10.55
N LEU A 333 1.33 3.66 10.90
CA LEU A 333 1.38 3.00 12.21
C LEU A 333 1.83 1.55 12.02
N VAL A 334 2.63 1.04 12.96
CA VAL A 334 3.19 -0.32 12.91
C VAL A 334 3.01 -0.97 14.29
N PHE A 335 2.34 -2.10 14.31
CA PHE A 335 2.26 -2.96 15.50
C PHE A 335 3.56 -3.77 15.60
N GLU A 336 4.20 -3.76 16.78
CA GLU A 336 5.34 -4.61 17.12
C GLU A 336 4.89 -5.71 18.10
N PHE A 337 5.46 -6.93 17.94
CA PHE A 337 5.07 -8.14 18.70
C PHE A 337 6.18 -8.65 19.58
#